data_0b360b651d6857849cf85588dc23842f
#
_entry.id   0b360b651d6857849cf85588dc23842f
#
_cell.length_a   1.000
_cell.length_b   1.000
_cell.length_c   1.000
_cell.angle_alpha   90.00
_cell.angle_beta   90.00
_cell.angle_gamma   90.00
#
_symmetry.space_group_name_H-M   'P 1'
#
loop_
_entity.id
_entity.type
_entity.pdbx_description
1 polymer ?
#
loop_
_entity_poly.entity_id
_entity_poly.type
_entity_poly.pdbx_seq_one_letter_code
_entity_poly.pdbx_strand_id
1 'polypeptide(L)' 'MSQVEAIDSAELAKRLHVPETWVRSRTNLNRTADPIPHLRLGRYVHFYWGSEQLEEWLSRQLVSTNGAGHLRRI' A
#
# COMPACT_ATOMS: atom_id res chain seq x y z
N MET A 1 12.47 -5.81 -17.20
CA MET A 1 11.13 -6.39 -17.05
C MET A 1 10.77 -6.45 -15.58
N SER A 2 9.67 -5.88 -15.23
CA SER A 2 9.25 -5.88 -13.83
C SER A 2 8.49 -7.17 -13.53
N GLN A 3 8.64 -7.62 -12.30
CA GLN A 3 7.93 -8.78 -11.82
C GLN A 3 6.88 -8.33 -10.81
N VAL A 4 5.68 -8.82 -10.99
CA VAL A 4 4.58 -8.50 -10.11
C VAL A 4 4.21 -9.77 -9.36
N GLU A 5 4.11 -9.63 -8.05
CA GLU A 5 3.82 -10.76 -7.18
C GLU A 5 2.49 -10.53 -6.49
N ALA A 6 1.58 -11.51 -6.58
CA ALA A 6 0.29 -11.41 -5.89
C ALA A 6 0.50 -11.80 -4.43
N ILE A 7 0.15 -10.90 -3.52
CA ILE A 7 0.30 -11.15 -2.09
C ILE A 7 -1.01 -10.80 -1.38
N ASP A 8 -1.21 -11.38 -0.19
CA ASP A 8 -2.40 -11.08 0.58
C ASP A 8 -2.14 -9.92 1.56
N SER A 9 -3.17 -9.57 2.34
CA SER A 9 -3.04 -8.42 3.24
C SER A 9 -2.04 -8.67 4.36
N ALA A 10 -1.92 -9.90 4.82
CA ALA A 10 -0.95 -10.21 5.87
C ALA A 10 0.48 -10.03 5.35
N GLU A 11 0.74 -10.49 4.13
CA GLU A 11 2.06 -10.35 3.56
C GLU A 11 2.37 -8.88 3.24
N LEU A 12 1.38 -8.14 2.75
CA LEU A 12 1.59 -6.73 2.47
C LEU A 12 1.90 -5.97 3.77
N ALA A 13 1.16 -6.27 4.84
CA ALA A 13 1.42 -5.64 6.13
C ALA A 13 2.84 -5.92 6.60
N LYS A 14 3.29 -7.16 6.43
CA LYS A 14 4.63 -7.54 6.82
C LYS A 14 5.68 -6.76 6.04
N ARG A 15 5.50 -6.63 4.74
CA ARG A 15 6.46 -5.91 3.90
C ARG A 15 6.49 -4.42 4.20
N LEU A 16 5.36 -3.86 4.59
CA LEU A 16 5.27 -2.44 4.92
C LEU A 16 5.54 -2.16 6.39
N HIS A 17 5.72 -3.21 7.20
CA HIS A 17 5.98 -3.08 8.63
C HIS A 17 4.85 -2.37 9.37
N VAL A 18 3.63 -2.74 9.03
CA VAL A 18 2.43 -2.19 9.68
C VAL A 18 1.52 -3.35 10.11
N PRO A 19 0.58 -3.10 11.02
CA PRO A 19 -0.38 -4.15 11.38
C PRO A 19 -1.29 -4.49 10.21
N GLU A 20 -1.75 -5.73 10.14
CA GLU A 20 -2.66 -6.13 9.08
C GLU A 20 -3.96 -5.33 9.12
N THR A 21 -4.41 -4.96 10.33
CA THR A 21 -5.61 -4.14 10.46
C THR A 21 -5.46 -2.80 9.77
N TRP A 22 -4.25 -2.25 9.76
CA TRP A 22 -3.98 -1.00 9.04
C TRP A 22 -4.20 -1.20 7.54
N VAL A 23 -3.67 -2.30 6.99
CA VAL A 23 -3.85 -2.59 5.57
C VAL A 23 -5.32 -2.76 5.24
N ARG A 24 -6.04 -3.51 6.06
CA ARG A 24 -7.46 -3.74 5.82
C ARG A 24 -8.27 -2.45 5.86
N SER A 25 -7.95 -1.56 6.79
CA SER A 25 -8.67 -0.28 6.86
C SER A 25 -8.38 0.59 5.65
N ARG A 26 -7.18 0.45 5.05
CA ARG A 26 -6.83 1.25 3.87
C ARG A 26 -7.40 0.68 2.58
N THR A 27 -8.01 -0.51 2.63
CA THR A 27 -8.71 -1.05 1.48
C THR A 27 -10.23 -0.86 1.61
N ASN A 28 -10.69 -0.34 2.73
CA ASN A 28 -12.11 -0.14 2.98
C ASN A 28 -12.55 1.20 2.42
N LEU A 29 -13.39 1.17 1.38
CA LEU A 29 -13.83 2.40 0.71
C LEU A 29 -14.65 3.31 1.61
N ASN A 30 -15.19 2.79 2.71
CA ASN A 30 -15.93 3.60 3.66
C ASN A 30 -15.01 4.35 4.62
N ARG A 31 -13.73 4.00 4.63
CA ARG A 31 -12.78 4.58 5.59
C ARG A 31 -11.71 5.42 4.94
N THR A 32 -11.53 5.29 3.64
CA THR A 32 -10.51 6.05 2.96
C THR A 32 -10.98 6.41 1.56
N ALA A 33 -10.64 7.62 1.13
CA ALA A 33 -10.96 8.09 -0.20
C ALA A 33 -9.93 7.62 -1.22
N ASP A 34 -8.78 7.13 -0.75
CA ASP A 34 -7.70 6.70 -1.64
C ASP A 34 -7.22 5.33 -1.19
N PRO A 35 -7.99 4.27 -1.49
CA PRO A 35 -7.65 2.93 -1.01
C PRO A 35 -6.41 2.38 -1.70
N ILE A 36 -5.74 1.46 -1.02
CA ILE A 36 -4.63 0.74 -1.62
C ILE A 36 -5.15 -0.04 -2.82
N PRO A 37 -4.50 0.06 -3.97
CA PRO A 37 -4.91 -0.72 -5.14
C PRO A 37 -4.91 -2.22 -4.83
N HIS A 38 -6.02 -2.86 -5.06
CA HIS A 38 -6.18 -4.28 -4.73
C HIS A 38 -7.19 -4.92 -5.64
N LEU A 39 -7.17 -6.25 -5.68
CA LEU A 39 -8.15 -7.04 -6.40
C LEU A 39 -8.97 -7.81 -5.38
N ARG A 40 -10.29 -7.70 -5.46
CA ARG A 40 -11.17 -8.43 -4.54
C ARG A 40 -11.84 -9.56 -5.29
N LEU A 41 -11.61 -10.77 -4.82
CA LEU A 41 -12.25 -11.97 -5.35
C LEU A 41 -13.10 -12.57 -4.23
N GLY A 42 -14.35 -12.16 -4.15
CA GLY A 42 -15.21 -12.55 -3.04
C GLY A 42 -14.65 -12.02 -1.74
N ARG A 43 -14.30 -12.92 -0.84
CA ARG A 43 -13.68 -12.53 0.44
C ARG A 43 -12.16 -12.42 0.35
N TYR A 44 -11.58 -12.77 -0.79
CA TYR A 44 -10.13 -12.75 -0.92
C TYR A 44 -9.68 -11.42 -1.51
N VAL A 45 -8.67 -10.83 -0.88
CA VAL A 45 -8.10 -9.56 -1.33
C VAL A 45 -6.63 -9.80 -1.65
N HIS A 46 -6.22 -9.40 -2.85
CA HIS A 46 -4.85 -9.56 -3.28
C HIS A 46 -4.27 -8.23 -3.71
N PHE A 47 -2.99 -8.06 -3.46
CA PHE A 47 -2.24 -6.87 -3.87
C PHE A 47 -1.16 -7.33 -4.82
N TYR A 48 -0.89 -6.53 -5.83
CA TYR A 48 0.14 -6.88 -6.81
C TYR A 48 1.40 -6.09 -6.48
N TRP A 49 2.28 -6.74 -5.72
CA TRP A 49 3.53 -6.16 -5.30
C TRP A 49 4.42 -5.93 -6.52
N GLY A 50 4.93 -4.69 -6.67
CA GLY A 50 5.73 -4.34 -7.82
C GLY A 50 4.92 -3.77 -8.97
N SER A 51 3.59 -3.72 -8.86
CA SER A 51 2.78 -3.12 -9.90
C SER A 51 2.90 -1.60 -9.87
N GLU A 52 2.69 -1.00 -11.03
CA GLU A 52 2.77 0.45 -11.13
C GLU A 52 1.74 1.14 -10.25
N GLN A 53 0.54 0.58 -10.19
CA GLN A 53 -0.53 1.16 -9.39
C GLN A 53 -0.17 1.19 -7.90
N LEU A 54 0.39 0.09 -7.39
CA LEU A 54 0.75 0.03 -5.98
C LEU A 54 1.93 0.94 -5.69
N GLU A 55 2.92 0.98 -6.58
CA GLU A 55 4.07 1.85 -6.41
C GLU A 55 3.64 3.31 -6.39
N GLU A 56 2.70 3.68 -7.25
CA GLU A 56 2.21 5.04 -7.29
C GLU A 56 1.48 5.40 -6.00
N TRP A 57 0.66 4.47 -5.49
CA TRP A 57 -0.05 4.70 -4.24
C TRP A 57 0.94 4.90 -3.09
N LEU A 58 1.95 4.05 -3.02
CA LEU A 58 2.96 4.16 -1.97
C LEU A 58 3.72 5.47 -2.05
N SER A 59 4.02 5.93 -3.27
CA SER A 59 4.77 7.18 -3.42
C SER A 59 3.97 8.38 -2.92
N ARG A 60 2.64 8.32 -3.01
CA ARG A 60 1.81 9.40 -2.47
C ARG A 60 1.87 9.46 -0.95
N GLN A 61 2.20 8.33 -0.31
CA GLN A 61 2.30 8.29 1.15
C GLN A 61 3.62 8.84 1.66
N LEU A 62 4.59 9.02 0.79
CA LEU A 62 5.90 9.54 1.17
C LEU A 62 5.90 11.02 1.52
N VAL A 63 4.85 11.61 1.41
CA VAL A 63 4.80 13.04 1.59
C VAL A 63 5.64 13.50 2.73
N SER A 64 5.83 13.65 2.85
CA SER A 64 6.19 14.13 3.60
C SER A 64 7.04 14.72 3.90
N THR A 65 7.15 14.42 3.94
CA THR A 65 7.81 14.66 4.24
C THR A 65 8.67 15.39 4.04
N ASN A 66 8.56 15.64 3.85
CA ASN A 66 9.16 16.13 3.43
C ASN A 66 9.57 16.86 3.52
N GLY A 67 9.54 17.00 3.44
CA GLY A 67 10.00 17.40 3.28
C GLY A 67 10.46 17.56 3.45
N ALA A 68 10.61 17.49 3.53
CA ALA A 68 11.16 17.38 3.52
C ALA A 68 11.75 17.22 3.83
N GLY A 69 12.00 17.23 3.82
CA GLY A 69 12.67 16.79 3.86
C GLY A 69 13.06 16.75 4.30
N HIS A 70 13.32 16.68 4.37
CA HIS A 70 13.77 16.42 4.60
C HIS A 70 14.26 16.03 5.06
N LEU A 71 14.60 15.96 5.04
CA LEU A 71 15.08 15.52 5.21
C LEU A 71 15.56 15.63 5.81
N ARG A 72 15.68 15.62 5.89
CA ARG A 72 16.14 15.67 6.16
C ARG A 72 16.49 15.73 6.85
N ARG A 73 16.63 15.82 6.99
CA ARG A 73 16.98 15.84 7.45
C ARG A 73 17.15 15.61 8.00
N ILE A 74 17.25 15.62 7.98
CA ILE A 74 17.46 15.31 8.20
C ILE A 74 17.52 15.09 8.49
#